data_f86827b68008cec1544fcdbb5ef7ca51
#
_entry.id   f86827b68008cec1544fcdbb5ef7ca51
#
_cell.length_a   1.000
_cell.length_b   1.000
_cell.length_c   1.000
_cell.angle_alpha   90.00
_cell.angle_beta   90.00
_cell.angle_gamma   90.00
#
_symmetry.space_group_name_H-M   'P 1'
#
loop_
_entity.id
_entity.type
_entity.pdbx_description
1 polymer ?
#
loop_
_entity_poly.entity_id
_entity_poly.type
_entity_poly.pdbx_seq_one_letter_code
_entity_poly.pdbx_strand_id
1 'polypeptide(L)'
;MMSAFPHVPEVIWCAAAIFPIYILITGPFSSAMRRVQEKSRHSGSVTTSTIEEGMDNILAVQSLGGDDQERERFGEDSKESFKRFRFTVFVEILLANAQGLGGVLILTIAFWVVVSRVIDGDLTPGNYGSLMFYFGWMAGPAISFATLWIHLQRFAPGMRRVFALMDLPVEEDLGHLRIETINEDIEIKGAGLVYPDGRRALKDVSFEAKIGQLVAFVGPTGSGKTSLAYLLPRYHMATEGEVFIDGVDVRDIKIESLRSQITYVFQETQLFSLSIFENICFGKPEASQAEVERVAKIAGIHDFIISLPEGYETKLGSTAVSKLSVGQKQRIAIARGLLRESKILILDEPTSALDPETEQYLVNALKEASKDRLVIIIAHRLSTIANADKIIFLEDGVILEQGSPGELMRNEDSHYRNYVRLQTDLSED
;
A
#
# COMPACT_ATOMS: atom_id res chain seq x y z
N MET A 1 -3.81 -33.43 44.79
CA MET A 1 -4.37 -34.76 44.54
C MET A 1 -3.48 -35.89 45.05
N MET A 2 -2.20 -35.93 44.66
CA MET A 2 -1.26 -37.00 45.12
C MET A 2 -1.08 -37.10 46.64
N SER A 3 -1.14 -35.99 47.37
CA SER A 3 -0.99 -35.99 48.86
C SER A 3 -2.26 -36.40 49.60
N ALA A 4 -3.43 -36.35 48.97
CA ALA A 4 -4.70 -36.66 49.62
C ALA A 4 -5.14 -38.12 49.45
N PHE A 5 -4.61 -38.83 48.42
CA PHE A 5 -5.01 -40.20 48.07
C PHE A 5 -3.80 -41.05 47.63
N PRO A 6 -2.82 -41.32 48.56
CA PRO A 6 -1.62 -42.06 48.18
C PRO A 6 -1.84 -43.54 47.86
N HIS A 7 -3.01 -44.09 48.18
CA HIS A 7 -3.31 -45.53 48.08
C HIS A 7 -4.09 -45.93 46.81
N VAL A 8 -4.37 -44.97 45.87
CA VAL A 8 -5.15 -45.26 44.69
C VAL A 8 -4.47 -44.64 43.42
N PRO A 9 -3.34 -45.24 43.01
CA PRO A 9 -2.56 -44.69 41.90
C PRO A 9 -3.33 -44.67 40.55
N GLU A 10 -4.27 -45.61 40.37
CA GLU A 10 -5.10 -45.71 39.15
C GLU A 10 -5.94 -44.46 38.93
N VAL A 11 -6.46 -43.84 39.97
CA VAL A 11 -7.21 -42.57 39.88
C VAL A 11 -6.34 -41.44 39.41
N ILE A 12 -5.09 -41.41 39.81
CA ILE A 12 -4.11 -40.42 39.35
C ILE A 12 -3.83 -40.63 37.86
N TRP A 13 -3.68 -41.88 37.42
CA TRP A 13 -3.47 -42.18 36.00
C TRP A 13 -4.70 -41.84 35.14
N CYS A 14 -5.93 -42.08 35.62
CA CYS A 14 -7.14 -41.62 34.95
C CYS A 14 -7.16 -40.08 34.77
N ALA A 15 -6.81 -39.33 35.81
CA ALA A 15 -6.73 -37.87 35.75
C ALA A 15 -5.63 -37.40 34.80
N ALA A 16 -4.45 -38.03 34.83
CA ALA A 16 -3.34 -37.70 33.95
C ALA A 16 -3.62 -38.02 32.47
N ALA A 17 -4.46 -39.04 32.21
CA ALA A 17 -4.84 -39.43 30.85
C ALA A 17 -5.83 -38.46 30.16
N ILE A 18 -6.53 -37.61 30.92
CA ILE A 18 -7.52 -36.67 30.34
C ILE A 18 -6.87 -35.80 29.25
N PHE A 19 -5.73 -35.14 29.58
CA PHE A 19 -5.08 -34.22 28.67
C PHE A 19 -4.52 -34.89 27.39
N PRO A 20 -3.73 -35.99 27.46
CA PRO A 20 -3.27 -36.72 26.27
C PRO A 20 -4.43 -37.24 25.39
N ILE A 21 -5.50 -37.74 25.98
CA ILE A 21 -6.66 -38.24 25.22
C ILE A 21 -7.34 -37.10 24.44
N TYR A 22 -7.54 -35.95 25.07
CA TYR A 22 -8.07 -34.78 24.37
C TYR A 22 -7.16 -34.31 23.23
N ILE A 23 -5.85 -34.33 23.41
CA ILE A 23 -4.89 -34.02 22.34
C ILE A 23 -4.99 -35.06 21.21
N LEU A 24 -5.10 -36.34 21.55
CA LEU A 24 -5.24 -37.44 20.57
C LEU A 24 -6.52 -37.31 19.74
N ILE A 25 -7.63 -36.91 20.37
CA ILE A 25 -8.89 -36.67 19.69
C ILE A 25 -8.85 -35.42 18.82
N THR A 26 -8.26 -34.31 19.32
CA THR A 26 -8.23 -33.02 18.62
C THR A 26 -7.17 -32.93 17.54
N GLY A 27 -6.02 -33.62 17.71
CA GLY A 27 -4.89 -33.56 16.80
C GLY A 27 -5.23 -33.84 15.32
N PRO A 28 -5.85 -34.99 14.99
CA PRO A 28 -6.23 -35.30 13.63
C PRO A 28 -7.22 -34.30 13.01
N PHE A 29 -8.13 -33.75 13.82
CA PHE A 29 -9.13 -32.78 13.37
C PHE A 29 -8.54 -31.37 13.17
N SER A 30 -7.47 -31.01 13.87
CA SER A 30 -6.89 -29.67 13.79
C SER A 30 -6.38 -29.33 12.38
N SER A 31 -5.75 -30.26 11.69
CA SER A 31 -5.27 -30.09 10.32
C SER A 31 -6.41 -30.07 9.29
N ALA A 32 -7.42 -30.93 9.49
CA ALA A 32 -8.62 -30.96 8.64
C ALA A 32 -9.40 -29.66 8.81
N MET A 33 -9.63 -29.22 10.05
CA MET A 33 -10.32 -27.97 10.38
C MET A 33 -9.63 -26.77 9.75
N ARG A 34 -8.29 -26.66 9.84
CA ARG A 34 -7.52 -25.58 9.21
C ARG A 34 -7.75 -25.51 7.71
N ARG A 35 -7.68 -26.63 6.99
CA ARG A 35 -7.91 -26.70 5.54
C ARG A 35 -9.34 -26.29 5.16
N VAL A 36 -10.32 -26.75 5.92
CA VAL A 36 -11.74 -26.45 5.67
C VAL A 36 -12.02 -24.97 5.92
N GLN A 37 -11.52 -24.41 7.03
CA GLN A 37 -11.67 -22.99 7.35
C GLN A 37 -10.94 -22.09 6.35
N GLU A 38 -9.74 -22.46 5.89
CA GLU A 38 -9.00 -21.71 4.87
C GLU A 38 -9.77 -21.63 3.55
N LYS A 39 -10.33 -22.77 3.10
CA LYS A 39 -11.18 -22.81 1.90
C LYS A 39 -12.47 -21.98 2.07
N SER A 40 -13.10 -22.03 3.24
CA SER A 40 -14.30 -21.24 3.53
C SER A 40 -14.01 -19.73 3.54
N ARG A 41 -12.89 -19.30 4.14
CA ARG A 41 -12.47 -17.90 4.14
C ARG A 41 -12.13 -17.41 2.75
N HIS A 42 -11.40 -18.21 1.97
CA HIS A 42 -11.05 -17.86 0.59
C HIS A 42 -12.33 -17.66 -0.25
N SER A 43 -13.30 -18.57 -0.13
CA SER A 43 -14.57 -18.44 -0.85
C SER A 43 -15.36 -17.20 -0.38
N GLY A 44 -15.35 -16.90 0.91
CA GLY A 44 -15.95 -15.67 1.45
C GLY A 44 -15.28 -14.39 0.95
N SER A 45 -13.95 -14.37 0.85
CA SER A 45 -13.23 -13.20 0.32
C SER A 45 -13.50 -12.99 -1.17
N VAL A 46 -13.66 -14.07 -1.97
CA VAL A 46 -14.06 -13.97 -3.37
C VAL A 46 -15.45 -13.33 -3.49
N THR A 47 -16.42 -13.78 -2.70
CA THR A 47 -17.77 -13.18 -2.71
C THR A 47 -17.74 -11.69 -2.33
N THR A 48 -16.94 -11.30 -1.35
CA THR A 48 -16.77 -9.89 -0.97
C THR A 48 -16.13 -9.08 -2.10
N SER A 49 -15.08 -9.61 -2.73
CA SER A 49 -14.39 -8.97 -3.86
C SER A 49 -15.32 -8.78 -5.06
N THR A 50 -16.20 -9.76 -5.35
CA THR A 50 -17.21 -9.65 -6.43
C THR A 50 -18.19 -8.51 -6.15
N ILE A 51 -18.63 -8.35 -4.88
CA ILE A 51 -19.51 -7.23 -4.50
C ILE A 51 -18.77 -5.89 -4.66
N GLU A 52 -17.55 -5.78 -4.12
CA GLU A 52 -16.74 -4.55 -4.20
C GLU A 52 -16.50 -4.17 -5.66
N GLU A 53 -16.08 -5.12 -6.51
CA GLU A 53 -15.87 -4.89 -7.93
C GLU A 53 -17.15 -4.40 -8.65
N GLY A 54 -18.29 -5.07 -8.39
CA GLY A 54 -19.57 -4.68 -9.00
C GLY A 54 -20.06 -3.30 -8.51
N MET A 55 -19.84 -2.97 -7.24
CA MET A 55 -20.19 -1.65 -6.69
C MET A 55 -19.29 -0.52 -7.20
N ASP A 56 -18.00 -0.77 -7.29
CA ASP A 56 -17.03 0.21 -7.78
C ASP A 56 -17.26 0.52 -9.28
N ASN A 57 -17.69 -0.48 -10.04
CA ASN A 57 -17.95 -0.38 -11.47
C ASN A 57 -19.45 -0.30 -11.82
N ILE A 58 -20.32 0.12 -10.91
CA ILE A 58 -21.78 0.08 -11.08
C ILE A 58 -22.25 0.81 -12.35
N LEU A 59 -21.62 1.94 -12.70
CA LEU A 59 -21.96 2.69 -13.90
C LEU A 59 -21.60 1.92 -15.17
N ALA A 60 -20.49 1.17 -15.17
CA ALA A 60 -20.10 0.32 -16.29
C ALA A 60 -21.07 -0.85 -16.45
N VAL A 61 -21.43 -1.53 -15.33
CA VAL A 61 -22.43 -2.59 -15.34
C VAL A 61 -23.74 -2.12 -15.92
N GLN A 62 -24.27 -0.98 -15.46
CA GLN A 62 -25.53 -0.41 -15.94
C GLN A 62 -25.45 0.03 -17.40
N SER A 63 -24.35 0.68 -17.83
CA SER A 63 -24.20 1.18 -19.20
C SER A 63 -24.08 0.07 -20.23
N LEU A 64 -23.57 -1.10 -19.83
CA LEU A 64 -23.39 -2.27 -20.69
C LEU A 64 -24.55 -3.27 -20.58
N GLY A 65 -25.53 -3.03 -19.70
CA GLY A 65 -26.65 -3.94 -19.47
C GLY A 65 -26.22 -5.26 -18.81
N GLY A 66 -25.16 -5.23 -17.98
CA GLY A 66 -24.57 -6.40 -17.34
C GLY A 66 -25.23 -6.84 -16.03
N ASP A 67 -26.37 -6.27 -15.63
CA ASP A 67 -27.01 -6.52 -14.34
C ASP A 67 -27.31 -8.01 -14.07
N ASP A 68 -27.81 -8.71 -15.07
CA ASP A 68 -28.16 -10.14 -14.94
C ASP A 68 -26.88 -10.99 -14.80
N GLN A 69 -25.83 -10.66 -15.55
CA GLN A 69 -24.55 -11.37 -15.50
C GLN A 69 -23.87 -11.19 -14.13
N GLU A 70 -23.84 -9.97 -13.58
CA GLU A 70 -23.26 -9.71 -12.25
C GLU A 70 -24.10 -10.34 -11.15
N ARG A 71 -25.42 -10.37 -11.28
CA ARG A 71 -26.31 -11.06 -10.34
C ARG A 71 -26.10 -12.58 -10.35
N GLU A 72 -25.89 -13.18 -11.52
CA GLU A 72 -25.60 -14.61 -11.67
C GLU A 72 -24.23 -14.94 -11.07
N ARG A 73 -23.18 -14.17 -11.38
CA ARG A 73 -21.82 -14.31 -10.83
C ARG A 73 -21.83 -14.23 -9.31
N PHE A 74 -22.46 -13.20 -8.74
CA PHE A 74 -22.62 -13.09 -7.29
C PHE A 74 -23.39 -14.27 -6.70
N GLY A 75 -24.46 -14.71 -7.38
CA GLY A 75 -25.27 -15.85 -6.96
C GLY A 75 -24.46 -17.15 -6.89
N GLU A 76 -23.58 -17.42 -7.84
CA GLU A 76 -22.68 -18.57 -7.86
C GLU A 76 -21.64 -18.52 -6.73
N ASP A 77 -20.94 -17.38 -6.58
CA ASP A 77 -19.95 -17.15 -5.53
C ASP A 77 -20.57 -17.29 -4.13
N SER A 78 -21.77 -16.73 -3.95
CA SER A 78 -22.51 -16.81 -2.69
C SER A 78 -22.93 -18.25 -2.37
N LYS A 79 -23.42 -19.01 -3.35
CA LYS A 79 -23.79 -20.44 -3.18
C LYS A 79 -22.57 -21.27 -2.80
N GLU A 80 -21.43 -21.07 -3.46
CA GLU A 80 -20.20 -21.81 -3.15
C GLU A 80 -19.66 -21.43 -1.76
N SER A 81 -19.68 -20.15 -1.39
CA SER A 81 -19.31 -19.67 -0.06
C SER A 81 -20.19 -20.29 1.03
N PHE A 82 -21.50 -20.28 0.83
CA PHE A 82 -22.45 -20.89 1.76
C PHE A 82 -22.26 -22.41 1.90
N LYS A 83 -22.01 -23.11 0.80
CA LYS A 83 -21.72 -24.56 0.80
C LYS A 83 -20.46 -24.88 1.62
N ARG A 84 -19.41 -24.10 1.46
CA ARG A 84 -18.15 -24.27 2.22
C ARG A 84 -18.32 -23.92 3.69
N PHE A 85 -19.01 -22.84 3.99
CA PHE A 85 -19.34 -22.46 5.35
C PHE A 85 -20.14 -23.57 6.07
N ARG A 86 -21.17 -24.09 5.42
CA ARG A 86 -22.00 -25.18 5.96
C ARG A 86 -21.18 -26.44 6.24
N PHE A 87 -20.23 -26.79 5.36
CA PHE A 87 -19.31 -27.89 5.59
C PHE A 87 -18.36 -27.63 6.76
N THR A 88 -17.88 -26.40 6.94
CA THR A 88 -17.08 -26.01 8.10
C THR A 88 -17.84 -26.21 9.40
N VAL A 89 -19.08 -25.74 9.48
CA VAL A 89 -19.95 -25.92 10.64
C VAL A 89 -20.20 -27.41 10.93
N PHE A 90 -20.42 -28.24 9.90
CA PHE A 90 -20.57 -29.67 10.07
C PHE A 90 -19.33 -30.33 10.71
N VAL A 91 -18.13 -29.98 10.25
CA VAL A 91 -16.87 -30.48 10.82
C VAL A 91 -16.69 -30.00 12.27
N GLU A 92 -17.05 -28.73 12.57
CA GLU A 92 -17.05 -28.21 13.95
C GLU A 92 -17.95 -28.96 14.88
N ILE A 93 -19.18 -29.27 14.45
CA ILE A 93 -20.16 -30.09 15.22
C ILE A 93 -19.61 -31.50 15.44
N LEU A 94 -19.02 -32.11 14.40
CA LEU A 94 -18.43 -33.43 14.51
C LEU A 94 -17.30 -33.48 15.54
N LEU A 95 -16.41 -32.48 15.52
CA LEU A 95 -15.33 -32.34 16.49
C LEU A 95 -15.86 -32.15 17.91
N ALA A 96 -16.84 -31.24 18.09
CA ALA A 96 -17.43 -30.99 19.39
C ALA A 96 -18.10 -32.27 19.98
N ASN A 97 -18.81 -33.06 19.16
CA ASN A 97 -19.36 -34.32 19.57
C ASN A 97 -18.29 -35.37 19.92
N ALA A 98 -17.22 -35.49 19.13
CA ALA A 98 -16.10 -36.37 19.41
C ALA A 98 -15.43 -36.05 20.76
N GLN A 99 -15.23 -34.77 21.04
CA GLN A 99 -14.69 -34.27 22.33
C GLN A 99 -15.67 -34.59 23.48
N GLY A 100 -16.97 -34.36 23.30
CA GLY A 100 -17.99 -34.65 24.27
C GLY A 100 -18.05 -36.16 24.61
N LEU A 101 -18.07 -37.01 23.61
CA LEU A 101 -18.08 -38.49 23.79
C LEU A 101 -16.79 -38.96 24.47
N GLY A 102 -15.61 -38.41 24.09
CA GLY A 102 -14.35 -38.69 24.76
C GLY A 102 -14.37 -38.32 26.24
N GLY A 103 -14.93 -37.14 26.57
CA GLY A 103 -15.11 -36.71 27.95
C GLY A 103 -16.04 -37.64 28.77
N VAL A 104 -17.18 -38.02 28.20
CA VAL A 104 -18.12 -38.96 28.82
C VAL A 104 -17.43 -40.31 29.06
N LEU A 105 -16.70 -40.85 28.10
CA LEU A 105 -15.96 -42.10 28.22
C LEU A 105 -14.95 -42.06 29.37
N ILE A 106 -14.16 -41.02 29.45
CA ILE A 106 -13.17 -40.82 30.52
C ILE A 106 -13.84 -40.77 31.88
N LEU A 107 -14.93 -40.00 32.00
CA LEU A 107 -15.67 -39.89 33.26
C LEU A 107 -16.34 -41.24 33.64
N THR A 108 -16.82 -42.00 32.68
CA THR A 108 -17.41 -43.34 32.92
C THR A 108 -16.35 -44.33 33.41
N ILE A 109 -15.17 -44.35 32.81
CA ILE A 109 -14.04 -45.18 33.26
C ILE A 109 -13.58 -44.75 34.67
N ALA A 110 -13.42 -43.45 34.91
CA ALA A 110 -13.07 -42.95 36.22
C ALA A 110 -14.11 -43.33 37.30
N PHE A 111 -15.39 -43.17 36.95
CA PHE A 111 -16.51 -43.59 37.81
C PHE A 111 -16.42 -45.08 38.17
N TRP A 112 -16.24 -45.95 37.17
CA TRP A 112 -16.14 -47.38 37.35
C TRP A 112 -14.96 -47.78 38.26
N VAL A 113 -13.77 -47.19 38.00
CA VAL A 113 -12.55 -47.43 38.82
C VAL A 113 -12.79 -47.02 40.28
N VAL A 114 -13.32 -45.80 40.49
CA VAL A 114 -13.53 -45.30 41.88
C VAL A 114 -14.61 -46.13 42.62
N VAL A 115 -15.69 -46.50 41.94
CA VAL A 115 -16.74 -47.35 42.58
C VAL A 115 -16.21 -48.73 42.92
N SER A 116 -15.43 -49.39 42.05
CA SER A 116 -14.79 -50.67 42.34
C SER A 116 -13.92 -50.57 43.62
N ARG A 117 -13.12 -49.52 43.78
CA ARG A 117 -12.27 -49.30 44.95
C ARG A 117 -13.07 -48.99 46.23
N VAL A 118 -14.26 -48.39 46.09
CA VAL A 118 -15.18 -48.23 47.25
C VAL A 118 -15.74 -49.57 47.69
N ILE A 119 -16.11 -50.45 46.72
CA ILE A 119 -16.66 -51.80 47.01
C ILE A 119 -15.56 -52.67 47.66
N ASP A 120 -14.31 -52.60 47.21
CA ASP A 120 -13.18 -53.32 47.72
C ASP A 120 -12.75 -52.82 49.14
N GLY A 121 -13.31 -51.71 49.61
CA GLY A 121 -13.05 -51.14 50.92
C GLY A 121 -11.81 -50.23 50.99
N ASP A 122 -11.12 -49.99 49.86
CA ASP A 122 -9.95 -49.14 49.75
C ASP A 122 -10.27 -47.63 49.84
N LEU A 123 -11.51 -47.26 49.51
CA LEU A 123 -12.02 -45.89 49.56
C LEU A 123 -13.33 -45.78 50.34
N THR A 124 -13.51 -44.65 51.02
CA THR A 124 -14.79 -44.34 51.68
C THR A 124 -15.77 -43.72 50.70
N PRO A 125 -17.11 -43.81 50.94
CA PRO A 125 -18.11 -43.10 50.12
C PRO A 125 -17.90 -41.57 50.03
N GLY A 126 -17.32 -40.97 51.09
CA GLY A 126 -16.96 -39.54 51.08
C GLY A 126 -15.82 -39.22 50.10
N ASN A 127 -14.83 -40.12 49.98
CA ASN A 127 -13.75 -40.01 49.01
C ASN A 127 -14.27 -40.06 47.57
N TYR A 128 -15.31 -40.86 47.29
CA TYR A 128 -15.98 -40.91 45.98
C TYR A 128 -16.49 -39.53 45.56
N GLY A 129 -17.23 -38.83 46.42
CA GLY A 129 -17.78 -37.51 46.11
C GLY A 129 -16.66 -36.50 45.80
N SER A 130 -15.59 -36.49 46.59
CA SER A 130 -14.45 -35.60 46.35
C SER A 130 -13.71 -35.89 45.06
N LEU A 131 -13.49 -37.17 44.73
CA LEU A 131 -12.82 -37.56 43.49
C LEU A 131 -13.64 -37.20 42.24
N MET A 132 -14.94 -37.47 42.26
CA MET A 132 -15.83 -37.09 41.12
C MET A 132 -15.88 -35.59 40.92
N PHE A 133 -15.90 -34.80 42.00
CA PHE A 133 -15.77 -33.35 41.94
C PHE A 133 -14.46 -32.93 41.25
N TYR A 134 -13.30 -33.46 41.65
CA TYR A 134 -12.03 -33.15 41.03
C TYR A 134 -11.94 -33.57 39.58
N PHE A 135 -12.46 -34.73 39.19
CA PHE A 135 -12.51 -35.14 37.79
C PHE A 135 -13.37 -34.20 36.94
N GLY A 136 -14.55 -33.82 37.43
CA GLY A 136 -15.40 -32.83 36.74
C GLY A 136 -14.72 -31.47 36.59
N TRP A 137 -14.03 -31.04 37.67
CA TRP A 137 -13.30 -29.75 37.67
C TRP A 137 -12.09 -29.74 36.74
N MET A 138 -11.39 -30.88 36.57
CA MET A 138 -10.24 -31.02 35.64
C MET A 138 -10.65 -31.05 34.16
N ALA A 139 -11.86 -31.50 33.86
CA ALA A 139 -12.36 -31.59 32.48
C ALA A 139 -12.45 -30.20 31.81
N GLY A 140 -12.91 -29.18 32.54
CA GLY A 140 -13.04 -27.82 32.03
C GLY A 140 -11.72 -27.23 31.46
N PRO A 141 -10.67 -27.17 32.28
CA PRO A 141 -9.35 -26.73 31.79
C PRO A 141 -8.81 -27.54 30.61
N ALA A 142 -8.98 -28.87 30.61
CA ALA A 142 -8.52 -29.71 29.50
C ALA A 142 -9.21 -29.37 28.18
N ILE A 143 -10.53 -29.15 28.18
CA ILE A 143 -11.29 -28.69 27.02
C ILE A 143 -10.81 -27.28 26.61
N SER A 144 -10.63 -26.38 27.58
CA SER A 144 -10.17 -25.01 27.31
C SER A 144 -8.81 -24.98 26.65
N PHE A 145 -7.85 -25.79 27.08
CA PHE A 145 -6.53 -25.90 26.46
C PHE A 145 -6.61 -26.44 25.03
N ALA A 146 -7.44 -27.47 24.79
CA ALA A 146 -7.64 -28.01 23.46
C ALA A 146 -8.25 -26.96 22.51
N THR A 147 -9.24 -26.21 22.99
CA THR A 147 -9.86 -25.11 22.25
C THR A 147 -8.87 -23.97 21.99
N LEU A 148 -8.09 -23.58 23.00
CA LEU A 148 -7.04 -22.56 22.85
C LEU A 148 -6.03 -22.95 21.77
N TRP A 149 -5.62 -24.22 21.74
CA TRP A 149 -4.71 -24.71 20.69
C TRP A 149 -5.28 -24.54 19.29
N ILE A 150 -6.56 -24.85 19.11
CA ILE A 150 -7.27 -24.63 17.84
C ILE A 150 -7.31 -23.13 17.48
N HIS A 151 -7.60 -22.26 18.45
CA HIS A 151 -7.60 -20.82 18.24
C HIS A 151 -6.22 -20.28 17.85
N LEU A 152 -5.15 -20.71 18.52
CA LEU A 152 -3.78 -20.35 18.17
C LEU A 152 -3.43 -20.74 16.72
N GLN A 153 -3.78 -21.96 16.32
CA GLN A 153 -3.61 -22.41 14.93
C GLN A 153 -4.44 -21.57 13.94
N ARG A 154 -5.60 -21.11 14.36
CA ARG A 154 -6.48 -20.26 13.55
C ARG A 154 -5.91 -18.86 13.33
N PHE A 155 -5.25 -18.28 14.34
CA PHE A 155 -4.67 -16.92 14.27
C PHE A 155 -3.26 -16.89 13.68
N ALA A 156 -2.52 -18.00 13.72
CA ALA A 156 -1.14 -18.07 13.24
C ALA A 156 -0.93 -17.56 11.79
N PRO A 157 -1.81 -17.85 10.81
CA PRO A 157 -1.66 -17.28 9.45
C PRO A 157 -1.81 -15.76 9.41
N GLY A 158 -2.66 -15.19 10.26
CA GLY A 158 -2.81 -13.74 10.40
C GLY A 158 -1.53 -13.10 10.95
N MET A 159 -1.00 -13.66 12.03
CA MET A 159 0.27 -13.22 12.63
C MET A 159 1.44 -13.31 11.62
N ARG A 160 1.54 -14.41 10.87
CA ARG A 160 2.58 -14.54 9.84
C ARG A 160 2.51 -13.43 8.79
N ARG A 161 1.31 -12.99 8.39
CA ARG A 161 1.16 -11.86 7.45
C ARG A 161 1.63 -10.54 8.05
N VAL A 162 1.33 -10.31 9.33
CA VAL A 162 1.83 -9.12 10.05
C VAL A 162 3.36 -9.15 10.12
N PHE A 163 3.95 -10.27 10.56
CA PHE A 163 5.41 -10.41 10.60
C PHE A 163 6.03 -10.31 9.20
N ALA A 164 5.44 -10.92 8.18
CA ALA A 164 5.94 -10.79 6.81
C ALA A 164 5.95 -9.33 6.34
N LEU A 165 4.98 -8.51 6.77
CA LEU A 165 4.99 -7.08 6.49
C LEU A 165 6.07 -6.34 7.30
N MET A 166 6.27 -6.72 8.57
CA MET A 166 7.32 -6.14 9.43
C MET A 166 8.73 -6.52 8.99
N ASP A 167 8.89 -7.71 8.38
CA ASP A 167 10.16 -8.24 7.88
C ASP A 167 10.48 -7.75 6.45
N LEU A 168 9.63 -6.91 5.85
CA LEU A 168 9.97 -6.28 4.57
C LEU A 168 11.26 -5.47 4.74
N PRO A 169 12.19 -5.58 3.77
CA PRO A 169 13.43 -4.83 3.83
C PRO A 169 13.11 -3.34 3.89
N VAL A 170 13.65 -2.68 4.90
CA VAL A 170 13.60 -1.22 5.00
C VAL A 170 14.55 -0.65 3.95
N GLU A 171 14.17 0.48 3.37
CA GLU A 171 15.05 1.20 2.43
C GLU A 171 16.40 1.49 3.10
N GLU A 172 17.48 0.92 2.55
CA GLU A 172 18.82 1.08 3.13
C GLU A 172 19.34 2.50 2.85
N ASP A 173 19.60 3.25 3.91
CA ASP A 173 20.27 4.53 3.84
C ASP A 173 21.77 4.38 4.14
N LEU A 174 22.53 4.06 3.10
CA LEU A 174 23.98 3.95 3.17
C LEU A 174 24.69 5.32 3.12
N GLY A 175 23.95 6.39 2.86
CA GLY A 175 24.46 7.74 2.81
C GLY A 175 24.99 8.21 4.17
N HIS A 176 26.12 8.89 4.17
CA HIS A 176 26.77 9.44 5.37
C HIS A 176 26.84 10.96 5.38
N LEU A 177 26.72 11.60 4.22
CA LEU A 177 26.74 13.05 4.06
C LEU A 177 25.35 13.66 4.27
N ARG A 178 25.32 14.80 4.94
CA ARG A 178 24.11 15.64 5.01
C ARG A 178 24.34 16.89 4.16
N ILE A 179 23.38 17.21 3.31
CA ILE A 179 23.34 18.46 2.55
C ILE A 179 22.31 19.38 3.21
N GLU A 180 22.68 20.63 3.44
CA GLU A 180 21.76 21.63 4.00
C GLU A 180 20.91 22.28 2.92
N THR A 181 21.51 22.51 1.76
CA THR A 181 20.85 23.10 0.59
C THR A 181 21.56 22.68 -0.70
N ILE A 182 20.87 22.72 -1.81
CA ILE A 182 21.42 22.53 -3.16
C ILE A 182 21.60 23.90 -3.76
N ASN A 183 22.79 24.20 -4.27
CA ASN A 183 23.17 25.56 -4.73
C ASN A 183 23.50 25.65 -6.21
N GLU A 184 24.00 24.58 -6.83
CA GLU A 184 24.60 24.66 -8.16
C GLU A 184 23.81 23.87 -9.18
N ASP A 185 23.96 22.54 -9.18
CA ASP A 185 23.44 21.72 -10.27
C ASP A 185 23.10 20.26 -9.85
N ILE A 186 22.48 19.59 -10.79
CA ILE A 186 22.41 18.14 -10.85
C ILE A 186 23.12 17.65 -12.10
N GLU A 187 23.88 16.59 -11.99
CA GLU A 187 24.58 15.96 -13.11
C GLU A 187 24.32 14.44 -13.11
N ILE A 188 23.92 13.92 -14.26
CA ILE A 188 23.77 12.46 -14.47
C ILE A 188 24.81 12.03 -15.51
N LYS A 189 25.59 10.99 -15.18
CA LYS A 189 26.67 10.47 -16.02
C LYS A 189 26.45 9.00 -16.34
N GLY A 190 26.14 8.72 -17.59
CA GLY A 190 26.05 7.34 -18.09
C GLY A 190 25.01 6.49 -17.36
N ALA A 191 23.94 7.08 -16.82
CA ALA A 191 23.01 6.36 -15.99
C ALA A 191 22.19 5.34 -16.78
N GLY A 192 22.18 4.10 -16.30
CA GLY A 192 21.29 3.03 -16.72
C GLY A 192 20.36 2.62 -15.58
N LEU A 193 19.16 2.15 -15.92
CA LEU A 193 18.22 1.61 -14.96
C LEU A 193 17.56 0.35 -15.51
N VAL A 194 17.73 -0.75 -14.77
CA VAL A 194 17.05 -2.02 -15.02
C VAL A 194 16.15 -2.33 -13.82
N TYR A 195 14.86 -2.48 -14.04
CA TYR A 195 13.89 -2.86 -13.02
C TYR A 195 14.06 -4.33 -12.59
N PRO A 196 13.56 -4.73 -11.41
CA PRO A 196 13.67 -6.11 -10.91
C PRO A 196 13.01 -7.15 -11.84
N ASP A 197 12.07 -6.75 -12.68
CA ASP A 197 11.43 -7.59 -13.71
C ASP A 197 12.29 -7.81 -14.95
N GLY A 198 13.50 -7.24 -14.98
CA GLY A 198 14.45 -7.30 -16.10
C GLY A 198 14.23 -6.26 -17.20
N ARG A 199 13.23 -5.41 -17.10
CA ARG A 199 12.97 -4.32 -18.05
C ARG A 199 14.01 -3.22 -17.91
N ARG A 200 14.74 -2.93 -18.99
CA ARG A 200 15.71 -1.85 -19.06
C ARG A 200 14.98 -0.54 -19.43
N ALA A 201 14.88 0.38 -18.47
CA ALA A 201 14.18 1.65 -18.63
C ALA A 201 15.08 2.80 -19.09
N LEU A 202 16.37 2.77 -18.73
CA LEU A 202 17.35 3.80 -19.12
C LEU A 202 18.64 3.14 -19.58
N LYS A 203 19.31 3.79 -20.55
CA LYS A 203 20.53 3.30 -21.20
C LYS A 203 21.47 4.48 -21.42
N ASP A 204 22.59 4.53 -20.70
CA ASP A 204 23.67 5.50 -20.89
C ASP A 204 23.18 6.97 -20.97
N VAL A 205 22.33 7.36 -20.02
CA VAL A 205 21.72 8.69 -19.98
C VAL A 205 22.67 9.68 -19.29
N SER A 206 22.96 10.81 -19.97
CA SER A 206 23.83 11.85 -19.42
C SER A 206 23.26 13.24 -19.69
N PHE A 207 23.07 14.04 -18.64
CA PHE A 207 22.69 15.45 -18.74
C PHE A 207 23.05 16.23 -17.48
N GLU A 208 23.07 17.54 -17.60
CA GLU A 208 23.28 18.53 -16.51
C GLU A 208 22.09 19.49 -16.48
N ALA A 209 21.66 19.90 -15.28
CA ALA A 209 20.65 20.94 -15.09
C ALA A 209 21.00 21.79 -13.85
N LYS A 210 20.79 23.09 -13.92
CA LYS A 210 21.23 24.07 -12.88
C LYS A 210 20.04 24.60 -12.09
N ILE A 211 20.31 24.97 -10.85
CA ILE A 211 19.38 25.81 -10.08
C ILE A 211 19.12 27.10 -10.90
N GLY A 212 17.87 27.53 -10.94
CA GLY A 212 17.46 28.65 -11.78
C GLY A 212 16.89 28.28 -13.15
N GLN A 213 16.82 26.99 -13.48
CA GLN A 213 16.31 26.52 -14.77
C GLN A 213 14.95 25.83 -14.65
N LEU A 214 14.16 25.97 -15.70
CA LEU A 214 12.99 25.16 -16.00
C LEU A 214 13.40 24.12 -17.06
N VAL A 215 13.45 22.85 -16.70
CA VAL A 215 13.85 21.73 -17.57
C VAL A 215 12.64 20.87 -17.90
N ALA A 216 12.43 20.55 -19.18
CA ALA A 216 11.36 19.69 -19.62
C ALA A 216 11.90 18.34 -20.10
N PHE A 217 11.40 17.23 -19.52
CA PHE A 217 11.60 15.88 -20.05
C PHE A 217 10.48 15.58 -21.04
N VAL A 218 10.85 15.34 -22.29
CA VAL A 218 9.93 15.18 -23.43
C VAL A 218 10.20 13.87 -24.15
N GLY A 219 9.19 13.30 -24.78
CA GLY A 219 9.29 12.08 -25.58
C GLY A 219 8.04 11.20 -25.48
N PRO A 220 7.95 10.12 -26.25
CA PRO A 220 6.79 9.25 -26.28
C PRO A 220 6.55 8.57 -24.93
N THR A 221 5.33 8.04 -24.75
CA THR A 221 4.99 7.24 -23.56
C THR A 221 5.88 6.01 -23.50
N GLY A 222 6.40 5.71 -22.30
CA GLY A 222 7.32 4.59 -22.10
C GLY A 222 8.80 4.89 -22.42
N SER A 223 9.16 6.11 -22.83
CA SER A 223 10.55 6.48 -23.17
C SER A 223 11.51 6.56 -21.97
N GLY A 224 11.02 6.44 -20.73
CA GLY A 224 11.87 6.47 -19.52
C GLY A 224 11.88 7.78 -18.74
N LYS A 225 11.06 8.79 -19.10
CA LYS A 225 11.02 10.11 -18.42
C LYS A 225 10.81 10.03 -16.91
N THR A 226 9.77 9.35 -16.48
CA THR A 226 9.45 9.14 -15.05
C THR A 226 10.56 8.33 -14.36
N SER A 227 11.11 7.32 -15.03
CA SER A 227 12.23 6.52 -14.51
C SER A 227 13.49 7.38 -14.31
N LEU A 228 13.76 8.32 -15.22
CA LEU A 228 14.86 9.27 -15.09
C LEU A 228 14.66 10.24 -13.92
N ALA A 229 13.44 10.77 -13.79
CA ALA A 229 13.09 11.66 -12.69
C ALA A 229 13.18 10.97 -11.31
N TYR A 230 12.92 9.65 -11.23
CA TYR A 230 13.01 8.87 -9.99
C TYR A 230 14.44 8.63 -9.49
N LEU A 231 15.46 8.81 -10.34
CA LEU A 231 16.85 8.70 -9.91
C LEU A 231 17.25 9.83 -8.97
N LEU A 232 16.71 11.03 -9.15
CA LEU A 232 17.09 12.22 -8.38
C LEU A 232 16.73 12.12 -6.89
N PRO A 233 15.48 11.76 -6.47
CA PRO A 233 15.14 11.55 -5.07
C PRO A 233 15.53 10.16 -4.56
N ARG A 234 16.28 9.35 -5.33
CA ARG A 234 16.63 7.96 -5.02
C ARG A 234 15.40 7.10 -4.77
N TYR A 235 14.29 7.29 -5.51
CA TYR A 235 13.20 6.29 -5.51
C TYR A 235 13.63 5.02 -6.24
N HIS A 236 14.53 5.17 -7.22
CA HIS A 236 15.29 4.08 -7.82
C HIS A 236 16.76 4.44 -7.85
N MET A 237 17.62 3.45 -7.66
CA MET A 237 19.04 3.58 -7.81
C MET A 237 19.43 3.29 -9.26
N ALA A 238 20.33 4.10 -9.82
CA ALA A 238 20.94 3.77 -11.10
C ALA A 238 21.68 2.43 -11.00
N THR A 239 21.42 1.53 -11.95
CA THR A 239 22.10 0.21 -12.02
C THR A 239 23.47 0.34 -12.68
N GLU A 240 23.66 1.35 -13.51
CA GLU A 240 24.91 1.71 -14.19
C GLU A 240 25.05 3.23 -14.13
N GLY A 241 26.29 3.75 -14.14
CA GLY A 241 26.57 5.19 -14.09
C GLY A 241 26.32 5.82 -12.71
N GLU A 242 26.25 7.14 -12.69
CA GLU A 242 26.27 7.95 -11.47
C GLU A 242 25.32 9.14 -11.57
N VAL A 243 24.81 9.58 -10.41
CA VAL A 243 23.96 10.77 -10.27
C VAL A 243 24.57 11.67 -9.21
N PHE A 244 24.86 12.90 -9.56
CA PHE A 244 25.48 13.89 -8.68
C PHE A 244 24.54 15.06 -8.40
N ILE A 245 24.65 15.60 -7.20
CA ILE A 245 24.03 16.86 -6.78
C ILE A 245 25.13 17.71 -6.15
N ASP A 246 25.36 18.88 -6.68
CA ASP A 246 26.48 19.78 -6.30
C ASP A 246 27.83 19.00 -6.25
N GLY A 247 28.06 18.11 -7.22
CA GLY A 247 29.27 17.29 -7.31
C GLY A 247 29.35 16.12 -6.34
N VAL A 248 28.34 15.88 -5.49
CA VAL A 248 28.27 14.76 -4.54
C VAL A 248 27.37 13.66 -5.10
N ASP A 249 27.85 12.42 -5.11
CA ASP A 249 27.03 11.28 -5.53
C ASP A 249 25.83 11.11 -4.59
N VAL A 250 24.63 10.96 -5.16
CA VAL A 250 23.40 10.79 -4.38
C VAL A 250 23.42 9.55 -3.48
N ARG A 251 24.27 8.55 -3.78
CA ARG A 251 24.47 7.36 -2.95
C ARG A 251 25.13 7.67 -1.61
N ASP A 252 25.97 8.70 -1.57
CA ASP A 252 26.68 9.12 -0.37
C ASP A 252 25.87 10.09 0.50
N ILE A 253 24.77 10.64 -0.02
CA ILE A 253 23.90 11.58 0.69
C ILE A 253 22.86 10.80 1.48
N LYS A 254 22.62 11.19 2.75
CA LYS A 254 21.52 10.66 3.57
C LYS A 254 20.18 10.92 2.89
N ILE A 255 19.34 9.88 2.79
CA ILE A 255 18.04 9.93 2.10
C ILE A 255 17.15 11.06 2.64
N GLU A 256 17.09 11.20 3.97
CA GLU A 256 16.31 12.25 4.63
C GLU A 256 16.77 13.64 4.17
N SER A 257 18.09 13.87 4.16
CA SER A 257 18.70 15.13 3.74
C SER A 257 18.47 15.41 2.25
N LEU A 258 18.67 14.41 1.39
CA LEU A 258 18.41 14.49 -0.05
C LEU A 258 16.94 14.84 -0.33
N ARG A 259 16.01 14.06 0.23
CA ARG A 259 14.57 14.24 -0.01
C ARG A 259 13.99 15.49 0.66
N SER A 260 14.69 16.10 1.64
CA SER A 260 14.30 17.41 2.16
C SER A 260 14.45 18.50 1.12
N GLN A 261 15.40 18.36 0.20
CA GLN A 261 15.72 19.34 -0.86
C GLN A 261 14.97 19.08 -2.17
N ILE A 262 14.26 17.95 -2.29
CA ILE A 262 13.56 17.55 -3.52
C ILE A 262 12.07 17.37 -3.22
N THR A 263 11.22 17.99 -4.01
CA THR A 263 9.78 17.73 -4.01
C THR A 263 9.37 17.05 -5.31
N TYR A 264 8.62 15.98 -5.20
CA TYR A 264 8.06 15.26 -6.34
C TYR A 264 6.52 15.33 -6.31
N VAL A 265 5.90 15.85 -7.35
CA VAL A 265 4.46 15.85 -7.58
C VAL A 265 4.14 14.75 -8.59
N PHE A 266 3.52 13.68 -8.11
CA PHE A 266 3.21 12.51 -8.93
C PHE A 266 2.04 12.74 -9.87
N GLN A 267 2.01 12.04 -11.00
CA GLN A 267 0.92 12.03 -11.97
C GLN A 267 -0.39 11.55 -11.31
N GLU A 268 -0.34 10.41 -10.60
CA GLU A 268 -1.46 9.94 -9.79
C GLU A 268 -1.45 10.64 -8.42
N THR A 269 -2.34 11.58 -8.27
CA THR A 269 -2.41 12.40 -7.06
C THR A 269 -3.04 11.64 -5.90
N GLN A 270 -2.26 11.44 -4.84
CA GLN A 270 -2.72 10.91 -3.57
C GLN A 270 -3.04 12.05 -2.59
N LEU A 271 -4.31 12.10 -2.14
CA LEU A 271 -4.74 12.99 -1.08
C LEU A 271 -5.03 12.20 0.19
N PHE A 272 -4.64 12.76 1.32
CA PHE A 272 -4.89 12.16 2.62
C PHE A 272 -6.30 12.47 3.11
N SER A 273 -6.85 11.61 3.98
CA SER A 273 -8.14 11.83 4.66
C SER A 273 -8.04 12.91 5.75
N LEU A 274 -7.55 14.08 5.36
CA LEU A 274 -7.31 15.28 6.16
C LEU A 274 -8.14 16.44 5.56
N SER A 275 -8.11 17.64 6.16
CA SER A 275 -8.68 18.84 5.52
C SER A 275 -7.86 19.24 4.27
N ILE A 276 -8.43 20.10 3.43
CA ILE A 276 -7.70 20.64 2.27
C ILE A 276 -6.49 21.45 2.76
N PHE A 277 -6.65 22.23 3.82
CA PHE A 277 -5.56 22.96 4.46
C PHE A 277 -4.43 22.04 4.87
N GLU A 278 -4.72 21.00 5.66
CA GLU A 278 -3.73 20.01 6.12
C GLU A 278 -3.09 19.25 4.97
N ASN A 279 -3.84 18.97 3.89
CA ASN A 279 -3.30 18.36 2.69
C ASN A 279 -2.27 19.25 2.01
N ILE A 280 -2.51 20.54 1.89
CA ILE A 280 -1.55 21.49 1.28
C ILE A 280 -0.34 21.67 2.20
N CYS A 281 -0.55 21.80 3.52
CA CYS A 281 0.51 21.96 4.52
C CYS A 281 1.33 20.70 4.78
N PHE A 282 0.99 19.54 4.19
CA PHE A 282 1.61 18.25 4.55
C PHE A 282 3.15 18.26 4.51
N GLY A 283 3.74 19.00 3.59
CA GLY A 283 5.21 19.14 3.45
C GLY A 283 5.82 20.31 4.26
N LYS A 284 4.99 21.18 4.86
CA LYS A 284 5.38 22.36 5.66
C LYS A 284 4.27 22.64 6.70
N PRO A 285 4.20 21.83 7.78
CA PRO A 285 3.10 21.89 8.76
C PRO A 285 2.96 23.26 9.47
N GLU A 286 4.05 24.00 9.57
CA GLU A 286 4.12 25.33 10.19
C GLU A 286 3.66 26.48 9.26
N ALA A 287 3.22 26.18 8.04
CA ALA A 287 2.82 27.20 7.08
C ALA A 287 1.57 27.96 7.56
N SER A 288 1.61 29.28 7.37
CA SER A 288 0.49 30.16 7.68
C SER A 288 -0.66 30.03 6.66
N GLN A 289 -1.87 30.40 7.07
CA GLN A 289 -3.04 30.47 6.19
C GLN A 289 -2.74 31.31 4.92
N ALA A 290 -2.03 32.41 5.04
CA ALA A 290 -1.68 33.28 3.92
C ALA A 290 -0.75 32.61 2.91
N GLU A 291 0.22 31.80 3.38
CA GLU A 291 1.10 31.02 2.50
C GLU A 291 0.31 29.95 1.74
N VAL A 292 -0.60 29.26 2.42
CA VAL A 292 -1.47 28.24 1.82
C VAL A 292 -2.37 28.86 0.76
N GLU A 293 -3.02 29.98 1.05
CA GLU A 293 -3.85 30.70 0.08
C GLU A 293 -3.04 31.19 -1.14
N ARG A 294 -1.84 31.69 -0.90
CA ARG A 294 -0.94 32.12 -1.98
C ARG A 294 -0.65 30.96 -2.95
N VAL A 295 -0.23 29.80 -2.46
CA VAL A 295 0.08 28.65 -3.33
C VAL A 295 -1.18 28.06 -3.95
N ALA A 296 -2.32 28.07 -3.27
CA ALA A 296 -3.60 27.65 -3.81
C ALA A 296 -4.06 28.54 -4.97
N LYS A 297 -3.82 29.86 -4.89
CA LYS A 297 -4.05 30.80 -6.01
C LYS A 297 -3.12 30.49 -7.19
N ILE A 298 -1.84 30.26 -6.93
CA ILE A 298 -0.86 29.87 -7.95
C ILE A 298 -1.27 28.56 -8.64
N ALA A 299 -1.77 27.58 -7.89
CA ALA A 299 -2.25 26.31 -8.44
C ALA A 299 -3.65 26.40 -9.08
N GLY A 300 -4.31 27.57 -9.05
CA GLY A 300 -5.64 27.78 -9.62
C GLY A 300 -6.75 27.01 -8.90
N ILE A 301 -6.61 26.72 -7.61
CA ILE A 301 -7.59 25.94 -6.83
C ILE A 301 -8.30 26.76 -5.74
N HIS A 302 -7.82 27.97 -5.44
CA HIS A 302 -8.32 28.83 -4.38
C HIS A 302 -9.82 29.09 -4.48
N ASP A 303 -10.30 29.56 -5.64
CA ASP A 303 -11.69 29.93 -5.85
C ASP A 303 -12.65 28.74 -5.70
N PHE A 304 -12.21 27.56 -6.12
CA PHE A 304 -12.95 26.33 -5.85
C PHE A 304 -13.00 26.03 -4.35
N ILE A 305 -11.88 26.14 -3.63
CA ILE A 305 -11.83 25.85 -2.19
C ILE A 305 -12.79 26.77 -1.42
N ILE A 306 -12.77 28.07 -1.68
CA ILE A 306 -13.65 29.02 -0.98
C ILE A 306 -15.12 28.86 -1.36
N SER A 307 -15.45 28.23 -2.49
CA SER A 307 -16.84 27.89 -2.85
C SER A 307 -17.40 26.71 -2.05
N LEU A 308 -16.56 25.94 -1.35
CA LEU A 308 -16.99 24.83 -0.51
C LEU A 308 -17.58 25.35 0.81
N PRO A 309 -18.58 24.67 1.42
CA PRO A 309 -19.22 25.12 2.65
C PRO A 309 -18.24 25.35 3.83
N GLU A 310 -17.19 24.53 3.93
CA GLU A 310 -16.17 24.59 4.99
C GLU A 310 -14.83 25.18 4.48
N GLY A 311 -14.79 25.62 3.22
CA GLY A 311 -13.58 26.19 2.61
C GLY A 311 -12.36 25.27 2.76
N TYR A 312 -11.27 25.81 3.26
CA TYR A 312 -10.02 25.07 3.49
C TYR A 312 -10.12 23.97 4.55
N GLU A 313 -11.09 24.06 5.48
CA GLU A 313 -11.33 23.07 6.52
C GLU A 313 -12.15 21.86 6.02
N THR A 314 -12.56 21.87 4.75
CA THR A 314 -13.29 20.75 4.14
C THR A 314 -12.47 19.47 4.23
N LYS A 315 -12.98 18.46 4.96
CA LYS A 315 -12.32 17.17 5.16
C LYS A 315 -12.45 16.26 3.94
N LEU A 316 -11.33 15.76 3.47
CA LEU A 316 -11.25 14.83 2.36
C LEU A 316 -11.29 13.38 2.89
N GLY A 317 -12.47 12.91 3.39
CA GLY A 317 -12.68 11.48 3.67
C GLY A 317 -12.77 10.65 2.38
N SER A 318 -12.76 9.32 2.48
CA SER A 318 -12.78 8.42 1.31
C SER A 318 -13.92 8.72 0.32
N THR A 319 -15.11 9.08 0.81
CA THR A 319 -16.28 9.49 0.03
C THR A 319 -16.17 10.93 -0.49
N ALA A 320 -15.44 11.82 0.16
CA ALA A 320 -15.28 13.22 -0.27
C ALA A 320 -14.15 13.37 -1.30
N VAL A 321 -13.07 12.60 -1.19
CA VAL A 321 -12.00 12.54 -2.22
C VAL A 321 -12.56 12.07 -3.56
N SER A 322 -13.52 11.14 -3.57
CA SER A 322 -14.18 10.68 -4.79
C SER A 322 -15.03 11.77 -5.48
N LYS A 323 -15.41 12.83 -4.77
CA LYS A 323 -16.19 13.95 -5.32
C LYS A 323 -15.32 15.02 -5.99
N LEU A 324 -14.01 15.05 -5.73
CA LEU A 324 -13.09 15.96 -6.40
C LEU A 324 -12.78 15.46 -7.82
N SER A 325 -12.78 16.36 -8.81
CA SER A 325 -12.30 16.03 -10.14
C SER A 325 -10.80 15.73 -10.13
N VAL A 326 -10.32 15.00 -11.15
CA VAL A 326 -8.88 14.70 -11.29
C VAL A 326 -8.06 16.00 -11.31
N GLY A 327 -8.49 17.02 -12.04
CA GLY A 327 -7.82 18.32 -12.08
C GLY A 327 -7.81 19.05 -10.73
N GLN A 328 -8.88 18.94 -9.93
CA GLN A 328 -8.90 19.54 -8.58
C GLN A 328 -7.90 18.84 -7.64
N LYS A 329 -7.84 17.51 -7.67
CA LYS A 329 -6.85 16.74 -6.91
C LYS A 329 -5.43 17.14 -7.32
N GLN A 330 -5.17 17.23 -8.61
CA GLN A 330 -3.87 17.60 -9.15
C GLN A 330 -3.44 19.00 -8.72
N ARG A 331 -4.34 19.98 -8.76
CA ARG A 331 -4.07 21.35 -8.30
C ARG A 331 -3.76 21.43 -6.80
N ILE A 332 -4.43 20.64 -5.96
CA ILE A 332 -4.09 20.54 -4.52
C ILE A 332 -2.68 19.96 -4.34
N ALA A 333 -2.30 18.94 -5.10
CA ALA A 333 -0.95 18.37 -5.03
C ALA A 333 0.13 19.34 -5.51
N ILE A 334 -0.16 20.11 -6.56
CA ILE A 334 0.75 21.17 -7.04
C ILE A 334 0.92 22.25 -5.97
N ALA A 335 -0.17 22.71 -5.34
CA ALA A 335 -0.12 23.67 -4.23
C ALA A 335 0.74 23.15 -3.07
N ARG A 336 0.58 21.85 -2.69
CA ARG A 336 1.43 21.17 -1.71
C ARG A 336 2.91 21.21 -2.11
N GLY A 337 3.22 20.92 -3.38
CA GLY A 337 4.59 20.92 -3.91
C GLY A 337 5.22 22.31 -3.89
N LEU A 338 4.46 23.32 -4.27
CA LEU A 338 4.93 24.72 -4.28
C LEU A 338 5.18 25.26 -2.87
N LEU A 339 4.34 24.87 -1.89
CA LEU A 339 4.45 25.33 -0.51
C LEU A 339 5.73 24.85 0.17
N ARG A 340 6.22 23.66 -0.19
CA ARG A 340 7.41 23.08 0.44
C ARG A 340 8.71 23.84 0.19
N GLU A 341 8.77 24.66 -0.86
CA GLU A 341 9.93 25.52 -1.18
C GLU A 341 11.28 24.77 -1.30
N SER A 342 11.25 23.51 -1.74
CA SER A 342 12.46 22.72 -2.00
C SER A 342 13.30 23.28 -3.15
N LYS A 343 14.60 22.97 -3.17
CA LYS A 343 15.53 23.42 -4.21
C LYS A 343 15.33 22.74 -5.56
N ILE A 344 14.80 21.54 -5.56
CA ILE A 344 14.39 20.82 -6.78
C ILE A 344 12.89 20.51 -6.67
N LEU A 345 12.11 20.94 -7.67
CA LEU A 345 10.70 20.63 -7.82
C LEU A 345 10.49 19.82 -9.09
N ILE A 346 10.02 18.60 -8.95
CA ILE A 346 9.73 17.69 -10.07
C ILE A 346 8.22 17.54 -10.16
N LEU A 347 7.66 17.75 -11.36
CA LEU A 347 6.23 17.59 -11.62
C LEU A 347 6.04 16.59 -12.77
N ASP A 348 5.30 15.52 -12.49
CA ASP A 348 4.99 14.51 -13.49
C ASP A 348 3.60 14.78 -14.08
N GLU A 349 3.58 15.22 -15.34
CA GLU A 349 2.39 15.59 -16.12
C GLU A 349 1.43 16.55 -15.39
N PRO A 350 1.90 17.71 -14.89
CA PRO A 350 1.09 18.58 -14.02
C PRO A 350 -0.09 19.24 -14.72
N THR A 351 -0.15 19.21 -16.06
CA THR A 351 -1.15 19.93 -16.85
C THR A 351 -2.15 19.01 -17.57
N SER A 352 -2.02 17.68 -17.41
CA SER A 352 -2.82 16.69 -18.15
C SER A 352 -4.35 16.85 -17.99
N ALA A 353 -4.79 17.31 -16.81
CA ALA A 353 -6.20 17.48 -16.47
C ALA A 353 -6.64 18.96 -16.32
N LEU A 354 -5.86 19.91 -16.86
CA LEU A 354 -6.13 21.34 -16.76
C LEU A 354 -6.69 21.89 -18.08
N ASP A 355 -7.54 22.90 -17.96
CA ASP A 355 -7.98 23.74 -19.07
C ASP A 355 -6.85 24.67 -19.55
N PRO A 356 -6.87 25.16 -20.79
CA PRO A 356 -5.76 25.93 -21.36
C PRO A 356 -5.39 27.22 -20.60
N GLU A 357 -6.38 27.90 -20.02
CA GLU A 357 -6.15 29.14 -19.26
C GLU A 357 -5.42 28.85 -17.94
N THR A 358 -5.90 27.86 -17.19
CA THR A 358 -5.27 27.41 -15.94
C THR A 358 -3.87 26.83 -16.20
N GLU A 359 -3.70 26.10 -17.31
CA GLU A 359 -2.40 25.58 -17.73
C GLU A 359 -1.37 26.70 -17.95
N GLN A 360 -1.75 27.71 -18.75
CA GLN A 360 -0.85 28.84 -19.05
C GLN A 360 -0.46 29.59 -17.76
N TYR A 361 -1.41 29.78 -16.85
CA TYR A 361 -1.16 30.41 -15.57
C TYR A 361 -0.16 29.60 -14.72
N LEU A 362 -0.37 28.28 -14.64
CA LEU A 362 0.53 27.39 -13.91
C LEU A 362 1.94 27.38 -14.51
N VAL A 363 2.07 27.29 -15.84
CA VAL A 363 3.38 27.29 -16.51
C VAL A 363 4.15 28.57 -16.22
N ASN A 364 3.47 29.72 -16.26
CA ASN A 364 4.09 31.01 -15.93
C ASN A 364 4.55 31.04 -14.46
N ALA A 365 3.73 30.52 -13.55
CA ALA A 365 4.07 30.44 -12.14
C ALA A 365 5.25 29.47 -11.86
N LEU A 366 5.34 28.36 -12.58
CA LEU A 366 6.48 27.44 -12.49
C LEU A 366 7.75 28.05 -13.07
N LYS A 367 7.63 28.84 -14.14
CA LYS A 367 8.75 29.61 -14.70
C LYS A 367 9.23 30.68 -13.72
N GLU A 368 8.33 31.36 -13.01
CA GLU A 368 8.74 32.31 -11.97
C GLU A 368 9.38 31.57 -10.78
N ALA A 369 8.80 30.44 -10.35
CA ALA A 369 9.35 29.62 -9.28
C ALA A 369 10.74 29.04 -9.65
N SER A 370 11.04 28.83 -10.92
CA SER A 370 12.35 28.30 -11.35
C SER A 370 13.51 29.26 -11.14
N LYS A 371 13.27 30.54 -10.89
CA LYS A 371 14.37 31.53 -10.67
C LYS A 371 15.25 31.20 -9.45
N ASP A 372 14.65 30.61 -8.40
CA ASP A 372 15.31 30.31 -7.13
C ASP A 372 15.51 28.80 -6.89
N ARG A 373 15.06 27.95 -7.82
CA ARG A 373 15.12 26.49 -7.73
C ARG A 373 15.22 25.85 -9.11
N LEU A 374 15.59 24.59 -9.18
CA LEU A 374 15.45 23.79 -10.38
C LEU A 374 14.02 23.24 -10.45
N VAL A 375 13.33 23.53 -11.55
CA VAL A 375 12.02 22.94 -11.84
C VAL A 375 12.15 21.96 -12.99
N ILE A 376 11.78 20.70 -12.76
CA ILE A 376 11.77 19.65 -13.78
C ILE A 376 10.31 19.29 -14.05
N ILE A 377 9.90 19.35 -15.32
CA ILE A 377 8.56 18.98 -15.73
C ILE A 377 8.63 17.81 -16.71
N ILE A 378 7.94 16.72 -16.40
CA ILE A 378 7.65 15.69 -17.39
C ILE A 378 6.43 16.17 -18.17
N ALA A 379 6.63 16.56 -19.43
CA ALA A 379 5.61 17.25 -20.20
C ALA A 379 5.19 16.48 -21.46
N HIS A 380 3.89 16.50 -21.71
CA HIS A 380 3.27 16.02 -22.94
C HIS A 380 2.60 17.14 -23.74
N ARG A 381 2.43 18.33 -23.16
CA ARG A 381 1.76 19.48 -23.82
C ARG A 381 2.78 20.51 -24.31
N LEU A 382 2.58 20.97 -25.54
CA LEU A 382 3.48 21.91 -26.22
C LEU A 382 3.61 23.24 -25.49
N SER A 383 2.51 23.77 -24.91
CA SER A 383 2.49 25.00 -24.12
C SER A 383 3.48 24.97 -22.94
N THR A 384 3.57 23.83 -22.27
CA THR A 384 4.50 23.61 -21.15
C THR A 384 5.94 23.51 -21.63
N ILE A 385 6.17 22.80 -22.74
CA ILE A 385 7.50 22.55 -23.31
C ILE A 385 8.13 23.82 -23.88
N ALA A 386 7.34 24.68 -24.53
CA ALA A 386 7.83 25.91 -25.17
C ALA A 386 8.42 26.93 -24.18
N ASN A 387 8.03 26.88 -22.89
CA ASN A 387 8.51 27.80 -21.86
C ASN A 387 9.75 27.29 -21.08
N ALA A 388 10.23 26.07 -21.37
CA ALA A 388 11.39 25.49 -20.74
C ALA A 388 12.70 26.21 -21.18
N ASP A 389 13.68 26.28 -20.29
CA ASP A 389 15.03 26.74 -20.62
C ASP A 389 15.83 25.65 -21.32
N LYS A 390 15.58 24.41 -20.95
CA LYS A 390 16.24 23.22 -21.50
C LYS A 390 15.27 22.10 -21.69
N ILE A 391 15.34 21.43 -22.82
CA ILE A 391 14.62 20.20 -23.16
C ILE A 391 15.59 19.04 -23.09
N ILE A 392 15.13 17.94 -22.52
CA ILE A 392 15.77 16.62 -22.58
C ILE A 392 14.80 15.70 -23.33
N PHE A 393 15.11 15.37 -24.58
CA PHE A 393 14.25 14.50 -25.39
C PHE A 393 14.69 13.06 -25.26
N LEU A 394 13.79 12.22 -24.71
CA LEU A 394 14.03 10.78 -24.49
C LEU A 394 13.21 9.93 -25.45
N GLU A 395 13.86 8.89 -25.96
CA GLU A 395 13.22 7.80 -26.71
C GLU A 395 13.93 6.47 -26.38
N ASP A 396 13.17 5.42 -26.15
CA ASP A 396 13.66 4.07 -25.82
C ASP A 396 14.74 4.01 -24.71
N GLY A 397 14.62 4.89 -23.72
CA GLY A 397 15.53 4.96 -22.57
C GLY A 397 16.84 5.67 -22.84
N VAL A 398 16.98 6.39 -23.95
CA VAL A 398 18.18 7.13 -24.35
C VAL A 398 17.83 8.62 -24.52
N ILE A 399 18.73 9.52 -24.16
CA ILE A 399 18.61 10.94 -24.54
C ILE A 399 19.08 11.07 -25.99
N LEU A 400 18.16 11.39 -26.90
CA LEU A 400 18.50 11.61 -28.30
C LEU A 400 18.98 13.05 -28.53
N GLU A 401 18.36 14.00 -27.82
CA GLU A 401 18.66 15.42 -27.99
C GLU A 401 18.51 16.17 -26.65
N GLN A 402 19.29 17.21 -26.48
CA GLN A 402 19.12 18.15 -25.38
C GLN A 402 19.54 19.56 -25.83
N GLY A 403 18.83 20.58 -25.38
CA GLY A 403 19.10 21.98 -25.74
C GLY A 403 17.92 22.89 -25.43
N SER A 404 18.02 24.14 -25.81
CA SER A 404 16.86 25.05 -25.70
C SER A 404 15.80 24.74 -26.75
N PRO A 405 14.51 25.03 -26.45
CA PRO A 405 13.41 24.81 -27.42
C PRO A 405 13.72 25.47 -28.78
N GLY A 406 14.28 26.70 -28.77
CA GLY A 406 14.59 27.44 -29.99
C GLY A 406 15.72 26.83 -30.82
N GLU A 407 16.73 26.24 -30.16
CA GLU A 407 17.82 25.54 -30.86
C GLU A 407 17.33 24.28 -31.53
N LEU A 408 16.57 23.45 -30.79
CA LEU A 408 16.05 22.18 -31.28
C LEU A 408 15.04 22.39 -32.42
N MET A 409 14.21 23.43 -32.38
CA MET A 409 13.25 23.74 -33.45
C MET A 409 13.92 24.25 -34.74
N ARG A 410 15.12 24.79 -34.68
CA ARG A 410 15.87 25.25 -35.88
C ARG A 410 16.54 24.12 -36.64
N ASN A 411 16.82 23.03 -35.98
CA ASN A 411 17.41 21.84 -36.59
C ASN A 411 16.36 21.06 -37.36
N GLU A 412 16.54 20.90 -38.70
CA GLU A 412 15.59 20.22 -39.55
C GLU A 412 15.48 18.71 -39.28
N ASP A 413 16.56 18.11 -38.82
CA ASP A 413 16.66 16.68 -38.52
C ASP A 413 16.32 16.38 -37.04
N SER A 414 15.85 17.39 -36.26
CA SER A 414 15.55 17.22 -34.86
C SER A 414 14.36 16.29 -34.61
N HIS A 415 14.56 15.29 -33.75
CA HIS A 415 13.50 14.41 -33.23
C HIS A 415 12.45 15.24 -32.46
N TYR A 416 12.90 16.21 -31.65
CA TYR A 416 12.02 17.13 -30.93
C TYR A 416 11.11 17.92 -31.88
N ARG A 417 11.68 18.52 -32.95
CA ARG A 417 10.89 19.26 -33.96
C ARG A 417 9.85 18.36 -34.61
N ASN A 418 10.21 17.14 -34.96
CA ASN A 418 9.27 16.18 -35.56
C ASN A 418 8.16 15.80 -34.56
N TYR A 419 8.51 15.59 -33.30
CA TYR A 419 7.55 15.31 -32.22
C TYR A 419 6.55 16.45 -32.04
N VAL A 420 7.02 17.71 -32.03
CA VAL A 420 6.18 18.92 -31.96
C VAL A 420 5.21 19.01 -33.14
N ARG A 421 5.71 18.79 -34.35
CA ARG A 421 4.87 18.80 -35.56
C ARG A 421 3.73 17.79 -35.50
N LEU A 422 4.05 16.55 -35.14
CA LEU A 422 3.04 15.49 -35.02
C LEU A 422 1.97 15.84 -33.96
N GLN A 423 2.34 16.49 -32.87
CA GLN A 423 1.37 16.94 -31.86
C GLN A 423 0.52 18.13 -32.34
N THR A 424 1.08 19.03 -33.16
CA THR A 424 0.36 20.18 -33.69
C THR A 424 -0.67 19.72 -34.75
N ASP A 425 -0.26 18.84 -35.67
CA ASP A 425 -1.14 18.28 -36.73
C ASP A 425 -2.33 17.51 -36.11
N LEU A 426 -2.10 16.75 -34.99
CA LEU A 426 -3.16 16.04 -34.28
C LEU A 426 -4.11 16.97 -33.48
N SER A 427 -3.74 18.22 -33.23
CA SER A 427 -4.58 19.20 -32.52
C SER A 427 -5.43 20.07 -33.43
N GLU A 428 -5.20 20.02 -34.75
CA GLU A 428 -5.97 20.77 -35.78
C GLU A 428 -7.08 19.93 -36.43
N ASP A 429 -7.09 18.59 -36.23
CA ASP A 429 -8.17 17.66 -36.62
C ASP A 429 -9.14 17.41 -35.44
#